data_d463a02aa62b3bb9bd988bdb1150a660
#
_entry.id   d463a02aa62b3bb9bd988bdb1150a660
#
_cell.length_a   1.000
_cell.length_b   1.000
_cell.length_c   1.000
_cell.angle_alpha   90.00
_cell.angle_beta   90.00
_cell.angle_gamma   90.00
#
_symmetry.space_group_name_H-M   'P 1'
#
loop_
_entity.id
_entity.type
_entity.pdbx_description
1 polymer ?
#
loop_
_entity_poly.entity_id
_entity_poly.type
_entity_poly.pdbx_seq_one_letter_code
_entity_poly.pdbx_strand_id
1 'polypeptide(L)'
;MRIVKDIPHPRFKITVYSWNGKYIIKIEDAHLEQVYKIDEHQISGLAELDAMMSTPFLLKVLKRFSEMGEDFNDAWKNRHLKKDSNS
;
A
#
# COMPACT_ATOMS: atom_id res chain seq x y z
N MET A 1 8.54 5.60 -14.79
CA MET A 1 8.40 4.67 -13.66
C MET A 1 8.80 3.28 -14.08
N ARG A 2 9.61 2.62 -13.30
CA ARG A 2 10.17 1.32 -13.66
C ARG A 2 10.06 0.37 -12.46
N ILE A 3 9.65 -0.88 -12.73
CA ILE A 3 9.65 -1.92 -11.69
C ILE A 3 11.09 -2.37 -11.47
N VAL A 4 11.55 -2.31 -10.22
CA VAL A 4 12.90 -2.74 -9.89
C VAL A 4 12.93 -4.04 -9.09
N LYS A 5 11.82 -4.40 -8.45
CA LYS A 5 11.77 -5.59 -7.62
C LYS A 5 10.34 -5.96 -7.27
N ASP A 6 10.10 -7.27 -7.17
CA ASP A 6 8.90 -7.81 -6.54
C ASP A 6 9.32 -8.49 -5.25
N ILE A 7 8.56 -8.27 -4.17
CA ILE A 7 8.84 -8.93 -2.90
C ILE A 7 7.75 -9.98 -2.70
N PRO A 8 8.12 -11.27 -2.72
CA PRO A 8 7.13 -12.35 -2.61
C PRO A 8 6.40 -12.32 -1.27
N HIS A 9 5.09 -12.48 -1.31
CA HIS A 9 4.27 -12.62 -0.11
C HIS A 9 3.04 -13.45 -0.46
N PRO A 10 2.60 -14.35 0.44
CA PRO A 10 1.48 -15.25 0.12
C PRO A 10 0.15 -14.52 -0.02
N ARG A 11 0.00 -13.34 0.58
CA ARG A 11 -1.27 -12.61 0.54
C ARG A 11 -1.19 -11.34 -0.30
N PHE A 12 -0.14 -10.55 -0.11
CA PHE A 12 -0.02 -9.23 -0.74
C PHE A 12 0.79 -9.30 -2.01
N LYS A 13 0.46 -8.44 -2.96
CA LYS A 13 1.34 -8.17 -4.08
C LYS A 13 2.17 -6.95 -3.70
N ILE A 14 3.48 -7.15 -3.53
CA ILE A 14 4.39 -6.08 -3.13
C ILE A 14 5.34 -5.80 -4.27
N THR A 15 5.26 -4.59 -4.83
CA THR A 15 6.06 -4.17 -5.97
C THR A 15 6.84 -2.92 -5.61
N VAL A 16 8.13 -2.90 -5.97
CA VAL A 16 8.97 -1.74 -5.78
C VAL A 16 9.26 -1.11 -7.15
N TYR A 17 8.99 0.17 -7.26
CA TYR A 17 9.25 0.95 -8.46
C TYR A 17 10.35 1.96 -8.19
N SER A 18 11.04 2.36 -9.24
CA SER A 18 11.98 3.49 -9.19
C SER A 18 11.43 4.58 -10.10
N TRP A 19 11.32 5.78 -9.57
CA TRP A 19 10.84 6.91 -10.34
C TRP A 19 11.24 8.22 -9.67
N ASN A 20 11.87 9.09 -10.46
CA ASN A 20 12.16 10.46 -10.05
C ASN A 20 12.97 10.54 -8.75
N GLY A 21 14.00 9.69 -8.63
CA GLY A 21 14.89 9.68 -7.47
C GLY A 21 14.31 9.03 -6.23
N LYS A 22 13.19 8.31 -6.36
CA LYS A 22 12.53 7.65 -5.25
C LYS A 22 12.26 6.19 -5.54
N TYR A 23 12.26 5.39 -4.48
CA TYR A 23 11.67 4.05 -4.53
C TYR A 23 10.25 4.15 -4.03
N ILE A 24 9.35 3.53 -4.75
CA ILE A 24 7.93 3.52 -4.41
C ILE A 24 7.54 2.08 -4.12
N ILE A 25 7.14 1.81 -2.89
CA ILE A 25 6.72 0.46 -2.46
C ILE A 25 5.21 0.44 -2.49
N LYS A 26 4.65 -0.40 -3.35
CA LYS A 26 3.19 -0.55 -3.46
C LYS A 26 2.79 -1.92 -2.94
N ILE A 27 1.92 -1.92 -1.95
CA ILE A 27 1.39 -3.14 -1.34
C ILE A 27 -0.09 -3.22 -1.70
N GLU A 28 -0.46 -4.26 -2.45
CA GLU A 28 -1.83 -4.41 -2.94
C GLU A 28 -2.52 -5.59 -2.27
N ASP A 29 -3.79 -5.40 -1.91
CA ASP A 29 -4.66 -6.46 -1.40
C ASP A 29 -6.07 -6.20 -1.93
N ALA A 30 -6.54 -7.06 -2.82
CA ALA A 30 -7.85 -6.94 -3.46
C ALA A 30 -8.02 -5.58 -4.15
N HIS A 31 -8.91 -4.74 -3.67
CA HIS A 31 -9.19 -3.44 -4.28
C HIS A 31 -8.45 -2.29 -3.62
N LEU A 32 -7.58 -2.58 -2.67
CA LEU A 32 -6.91 -1.56 -1.86
C LEU A 32 -5.40 -1.61 -2.08
N GLU A 33 -4.77 -0.46 -1.93
CA GLU A 33 -3.33 -0.33 -2.02
C GLU A 33 -2.81 0.56 -0.91
N GLN A 34 -1.61 0.26 -0.42
CA GLN A 34 -0.85 1.17 0.43
C GLN A 34 0.45 1.47 -0.30
N VAL A 35 0.82 2.74 -0.36
CA VAL A 35 2.00 3.17 -1.11
C VAL A 35 2.93 3.95 -0.19
N TYR A 36 4.21 3.59 -0.19
CA TYR A 36 5.25 4.27 0.59
C TYR A 36 6.35 4.72 -0.35
N LYS A 37 6.89 5.90 -0.11
CA LYS A 37 7.96 6.47 -0.94
C LYS A 37 9.17 6.76 -0.09
N ILE A 38 10.34 6.41 -0.61
CA ILE A 38 11.63 6.61 0.06
C ILE A 38 12.59 7.20 -0.94
N ASP A 39 13.35 8.24 -0.55
CA ASP A 39 14.37 8.79 -1.42
C ASP A 39 15.47 7.75 -1.63
N GLU A 40 15.92 7.57 -2.87
CA GLU A 40 16.89 6.53 -3.19
C GLU A 40 18.19 6.68 -2.40
N HIS A 41 18.61 7.92 -2.15
CA HIS A 41 19.86 8.15 -1.43
C HIS A 41 19.81 7.81 0.06
N GLN A 42 18.62 7.54 0.60
CA GLN A 42 18.46 7.22 2.01
C GLN A 42 18.66 5.75 2.32
N ILE A 43 18.77 4.91 1.30
CA ILE A 43 19.03 3.48 1.50
C ILE A 43 20.28 3.08 0.75
N SER A 44 20.98 2.06 1.28
CA SER A 44 22.24 1.59 0.69
C SER A 44 22.04 0.48 -0.33
N GLY A 45 20.85 -0.15 -0.35
CA GLY A 45 20.56 -1.21 -1.32
C GLY A 45 19.15 -1.71 -1.18
N LEU A 46 18.70 -2.44 -2.21
CA LEU A 46 17.34 -2.95 -2.26
C LEU A 46 17.04 -3.99 -1.17
N ALA A 47 18.09 -4.64 -0.63
CA ALA A 47 17.90 -5.58 0.46
C ALA A 47 17.30 -4.92 1.71
N GLU A 48 17.52 -3.63 1.90
CA GLU A 48 16.92 -2.91 3.02
C GLU A 48 15.40 -2.87 2.90
N LEU A 49 14.89 -2.81 1.66
CA LEU A 49 13.45 -2.79 1.43
C LEU A 49 12.84 -4.15 1.78
N ASP A 50 13.54 -5.24 1.50
CA ASP A 50 13.10 -6.57 1.92
C ASP A 50 13.01 -6.65 3.45
N ALA A 51 14.02 -6.11 4.12
CA ALA A 51 14.05 -6.12 5.59
C ALA A 51 12.91 -5.29 6.18
N MET A 52 12.53 -4.20 5.52
CA MET A 52 11.42 -3.36 5.97
C MET A 52 10.07 -4.07 5.85
N MET A 53 9.92 -4.93 4.85
CA MET A 53 8.69 -5.70 4.66
C MET A 53 8.67 -6.92 5.57
N SER A 54 8.92 -6.69 6.85
CA SER A 54 8.98 -7.73 7.87
C SER A 54 7.57 -8.19 8.27
N THR A 55 7.49 -9.36 8.91
CA THR A 55 6.22 -9.88 9.38
C THR A 55 5.50 -8.91 10.32
N PRO A 56 6.18 -8.31 11.33
CA PRO A 56 5.50 -7.33 12.19
C PRO A 56 4.94 -6.14 11.42
N PHE A 57 5.67 -5.63 10.43
CA PHE A 57 5.19 -4.53 9.63
C PHE A 57 3.99 -4.94 8.77
N LEU A 58 4.07 -6.09 8.13
CA LEU A 58 2.99 -6.56 7.26
C LEU A 58 1.72 -6.92 8.02
N LEU A 59 1.85 -7.31 9.30
CA LEU A 59 0.67 -7.48 10.13
C LEU A 59 -0.04 -6.15 10.38
N LYS A 60 0.73 -5.08 10.54
CA LYS A 60 0.15 -3.74 10.67
C LYS A 60 -0.47 -3.28 9.36
N VAL A 61 0.16 -3.61 8.24
CA VAL A 61 -0.40 -3.33 6.91
C VAL A 61 -1.75 -4.02 6.76
N LEU A 62 -1.84 -5.29 7.18
CA LEU A 62 -3.09 -6.04 7.12
C LEU A 62 -4.17 -5.36 7.97
N LYS A 63 -3.82 -4.91 9.16
CA LYS A 63 -4.76 -4.20 10.03
C LYS A 63 -5.27 -2.93 9.35
N ARG A 64 -4.38 -2.17 8.71
CA ARG A 64 -4.78 -0.96 7.99
C ARG A 64 -5.70 -1.27 6.82
N PHE A 65 -5.42 -2.34 6.09
CA PHE A 65 -6.30 -2.76 4.99
C PHE A 65 -7.69 -3.10 5.50
N SER A 66 -7.78 -3.75 6.65
CA SER A 66 -9.08 -4.07 7.26
C SER A 66 -9.85 -2.79 7.55
N GLU A 67 -9.20 -1.82 8.16
CA GLU A 67 -9.81 -0.53 8.48
C GLU A 67 -10.21 0.24 7.22
N MET A 68 -9.31 0.27 6.23
CA MET A 68 -9.59 0.92 4.96
C MET A 68 -10.80 0.29 4.27
N GLY A 69 -10.86 -1.03 4.28
CA GLY A 69 -11.97 -1.74 3.66
C GLY A 69 -13.31 -1.44 4.32
N GLU A 70 -13.32 -1.40 5.66
CA GLU A 70 -14.53 -1.06 6.39
C GLU A 70 -14.99 0.36 6.07
N ASP A 71 -14.06 1.31 6.11
CA ASP A 71 -14.38 2.71 5.86
C ASP A 71 -14.88 2.92 4.44
N PHE A 72 -14.20 2.31 3.48
CA PHE A 72 -14.59 2.43 2.08
C PHE A 72 -15.96 1.78 1.84
N ASN A 73 -16.19 0.61 2.45
CA ASN A 73 -17.46 -0.08 2.31
C ASN A 73 -18.61 0.76 2.87
N ASP A 74 -18.38 1.41 4.02
CA ASP A 74 -19.38 2.30 4.60
C ASP A 74 -19.67 3.48 3.68
N ALA A 75 -18.63 4.08 3.14
CA ALA A 75 -18.79 5.18 2.19
C ALA A 75 -19.56 4.74 0.96
N TRP A 76 -19.25 3.55 0.44
CA TRP A 76 -19.92 3.00 -0.72
C TRP A 76 -21.41 2.77 -0.43
N LYS A 77 -21.73 2.17 0.72
CA LYS A 77 -23.12 1.93 1.10
C LYS A 77 -23.90 3.23 1.28
N ASN A 78 -23.25 4.26 1.78
CA ASN A 78 -23.91 5.52 2.10
C ASN A 78 -23.85 6.55 0.97
N ARG A 79 -23.32 6.19 -0.19
CA ARG A 79 -23.14 7.16 -1.28
C ARG A 79 -24.44 7.81 -1.75
N HIS A 80 -25.52 7.06 -1.70
CA HIS A 80 -26.85 7.59 -2.11
C HIS A 80 -27.48 8.40 -0.99
N LEU A 81 -27.35 7.93 0.25
CA LEU A 81 -27.90 8.62 1.40
C LEU A 81 -27.27 9.99 1.56
N LYS A 82 -25.95 10.08 1.40
CA LYS A 82 -25.25 11.34 1.51
C LYS A 82 -25.72 12.33 0.44
N LYS A 83 -25.97 11.84 -0.76
CA LYS A 83 -26.47 12.67 -1.84
C LYS A 83 -27.83 13.28 -1.49
N ASP A 84 -28.69 12.48 -0.88
CA ASP A 84 -30.01 12.95 -0.48
C ASP A 84 -29.92 13.95 0.65
N SER A 85 -29.00 13.72 1.59
CA SER A 85 -28.86 14.60 2.74
C SER A 85 -28.34 15.98 2.40
N ASN A 86 -27.69 16.13 1.25
CA ASN A 86 -27.14 17.40 0.79
C ASN A 86 -28.10 18.21 -0.06
N SER A 87 -29.23 17.67 -0.34
CA SER A 87 -30.22 18.34 -1.17
C SER A 87 -31.03 19.36 -0.37
#